data_15032daab8405f0d8c0d848cf50d6479
#
_entry.id   15032daab8405f0d8c0d848cf50d6479
#
_cell.length_a   1.000
_cell.length_b   1.000
_cell.length_c   1.000
_cell.angle_alpha   90.00
_cell.angle_beta   90.00
_cell.angle_gamma   90.00
#
_symmetry.space_group_name_H-M   'P 1'
#
loop_
_entity.id
_entity.type
_entity.pdbx_description
1 polymer ?
#
loop_
_entity_poly.entity_id
_entity_poly.type
_entity_poly.pdbx_seq_one_letter_code
_entity_poly.pdbx_strand_id
1 'polypeptide(L)'
;HRRQLLALLDNLPGLAYRETVIGGIPDARRAVSFVSDGVLGLTGYAPDRFMGEERLGLLDIAHEEDRETIRSAIATALKEHRRWELVYRIITAWGEEKWVWEQSSGAFDASGTLITIEGLVNDITEKQKNELGIRRENEELRERLKARCFNNIVGDSPPMREVFELIARAGATEDCVVVFGESGTGKELAARAVHECSARCDTPFIAV
;
A
#
# COMPACT_ATOMS: atom_id res chain seq x y z
N HIS A 1 -18.71 24.73 -24.57
CA HIS A 1 -18.06 23.40 -24.33
C HIS A 1 -16.73 23.50 -23.53
N ARG A 2 -15.75 24.35 -23.96
CA ARG A 2 -14.43 24.48 -23.29
C ARG A 2 -14.54 24.94 -21.82
N ARG A 3 -15.40 25.95 -21.52
CA ARG A 3 -15.64 26.45 -20.16
C ARG A 3 -16.31 25.40 -19.25
N GLN A 4 -17.22 24.61 -19.81
CA GLN A 4 -17.89 23.54 -19.05
C GLN A 4 -16.95 22.39 -18.73
N LEU A 5 -16.05 22.05 -19.65
CA LEU A 5 -15.02 21.02 -19.43
C LEU A 5 -14.01 21.47 -18.36
N LEU A 6 -13.56 22.72 -18.40
CA LEU A 6 -12.65 23.27 -17.39
C LEU A 6 -13.31 23.27 -15.99
N ALA A 7 -14.57 23.71 -15.88
CA ALA A 7 -15.30 23.68 -14.62
C ALA A 7 -15.50 22.25 -14.05
N LEU A 8 -15.59 21.24 -14.91
CA LEU A 8 -15.61 19.84 -14.47
C LEU A 8 -14.23 19.37 -13.97
N LEU A 9 -13.15 19.78 -14.63
CA LEU A 9 -11.78 19.46 -14.22
C LEU A 9 -11.41 20.15 -12.90
N ASP A 10 -11.87 21.39 -12.68
CA ASP A 10 -11.63 22.14 -11.44
C ASP A 10 -12.38 21.57 -10.22
N ASN A 11 -13.46 20.80 -10.45
CA ASN A 11 -14.20 20.10 -9.40
C ASN A 11 -13.68 18.68 -9.11
N LEU A 12 -12.68 18.19 -9.84
CA LEU A 12 -12.07 16.89 -9.54
C LEU A 12 -11.14 17.01 -8.34
N PRO A 13 -11.17 16.05 -7.42
CA PRO A 13 -10.20 16.00 -6.34
C PRO A 13 -8.82 15.67 -6.90
N GLY A 14 -7.93 16.68 -6.97
CA GLY A 14 -6.59 16.52 -7.52
C GLY A 14 -6.28 17.50 -8.65
N LEU A 15 -5.31 17.16 -9.48
CA LEU A 15 -4.94 17.96 -10.65
C LEU A 15 -5.09 17.16 -11.93
N ALA A 16 -5.49 17.87 -13.00
CA ALA A 16 -5.39 17.40 -14.38
C ALA A 16 -4.27 18.16 -15.09
N TYR A 17 -3.51 17.45 -15.91
CA TYR A 17 -2.42 18.07 -16.65
C TYR A 17 -2.31 17.57 -18.08
N ARG A 18 -1.68 18.38 -18.92
CA ARG A 18 -1.25 18.03 -20.27
C ARG A 18 0.15 18.53 -20.50
N GLU A 19 1.04 17.64 -20.88
CA GLU A 19 2.38 17.97 -21.38
C GLU A 19 2.42 17.84 -22.89
N THR A 20 3.04 18.80 -23.57
CA THR A 20 3.32 18.72 -24.99
C THR A 20 4.80 18.38 -25.19
N VAL A 21 5.08 17.44 -26.07
CA VAL A 21 6.46 17.03 -26.39
C VAL A 21 7.02 17.96 -27.45
N ILE A 22 8.10 18.68 -27.13
CA ILE A 22 8.80 19.56 -28.06
C ILE A 22 10.01 18.81 -28.62
N GLY A 23 9.97 18.45 -29.93
CA GLY A 23 11.12 17.88 -30.63
C GLY A 23 11.14 16.38 -30.87
N GLY A 24 10.06 15.63 -30.56
CA GLY A 24 9.84 14.26 -31.09
C GLY A 24 10.78 13.15 -30.57
N ILE A 25 11.57 13.39 -29.53
CA ILE A 25 12.54 12.41 -28.98
C ILE A 25 12.14 12.09 -27.52
N PRO A 26 12.32 10.82 -27.04
CA PRO A 26 11.96 10.42 -25.66
C PRO A 26 12.58 11.25 -24.53
N ASP A 27 13.74 11.89 -24.77
CA ASP A 27 14.43 12.83 -23.89
C ASP A 27 14.14 14.31 -24.19
N ALA A 28 13.20 14.60 -25.10
CA ALA A 28 12.84 15.94 -25.46
C ALA A 28 12.17 16.66 -24.28
N ARG A 29 12.49 17.94 -24.11
CA ARG A 29 11.88 18.83 -23.10
C ARG A 29 10.35 18.76 -23.22
N ARG A 30 9.71 18.22 -22.22
CA ARG A 30 8.26 18.25 -22.10
C ARG A 30 7.84 19.61 -21.57
N ALA A 31 6.83 20.21 -22.17
CA ALA A 31 6.25 21.46 -21.72
C ALA A 31 4.85 21.20 -21.20
N VAL A 32 4.59 21.52 -19.95
CA VAL A 32 3.22 21.54 -19.43
C VAL A 32 2.46 22.62 -20.19
N SER A 33 1.53 22.20 -21.04
CA SER A 33 0.66 23.08 -21.83
C SER A 33 -0.67 23.38 -21.15
N PHE A 34 -1.00 22.61 -20.13
CA PHE A 34 -2.18 22.79 -19.29
C PHE A 34 -1.97 22.13 -17.92
N VAL A 35 -2.42 22.80 -16.88
CA VAL A 35 -2.60 22.25 -15.55
C VAL A 35 -3.84 22.89 -14.93
N SER A 36 -4.69 22.09 -14.25
CA SER A 36 -5.88 22.60 -13.56
C SER A 36 -5.53 23.32 -12.26
N ASP A 37 -6.43 24.16 -11.76
CA ASP A 37 -6.25 24.93 -10.52
C ASP A 37 -6.07 24.02 -9.28
N GLY A 38 -6.51 22.75 -9.35
CA GLY A 38 -6.31 21.76 -8.31
C GLY A 38 -4.83 21.52 -7.95
N VAL A 39 -3.90 21.90 -8.84
CA VAL A 39 -2.46 21.78 -8.57
C VAL A 39 -2.03 22.55 -7.32
N LEU A 40 -2.60 23.73 -7.06
CA LEU A 40 -2.28 24.54 -5.89
C LEU A 40 -2.65 23.80 -4.58
N GLY A 41 -3.85 23.22 -4.53
CA GLY A 41 -4.33 22.48 -3.37
C GLY A 41 -3.56 21.19 -3.11
N LEU A 42 -3.15 20.51 -4.18
CA LEU A 42 -2.40 19.26 -4.09
C LEU A 42 -0.93 19.50 -3.71
N THR A 43 -0.26 20.42 -4.41
CA THR A 43 1.20 20.56 -4.36
C THR A 43 1.70 21.80 -3.61
N GLY A 44 0.82 22.79 -3.39
CA GLY A 44 1.21 24.09 -2.83
C GLY A 44 1.89 25.04 -3.82
N TYR A 45 2.14 24.59 -5.04
CA TYR A 45 2.70 25.43 -6.10
C TYR A 45 1.59 26.00 -6.98
N ALA A 46 1.71 27.26 -7.36
CA ALA A 46 0.77 27.89 -8.28
C ALA A 46 0.91 27.32 -9.71
N PRO A 47 -0.17 27.32 -10.54
CA PRO A 47 -0.16 26.75 -11.89
C PRO A 47 0.93 27.32 -12.80
N ASP A 48 1.30 28.60 -12.65
CA ASP A 48 2.33 29.28 -13.42
C ASP A 48 3.73 28.67 -13.19
N ARG A 49 3.99 28.09 -12.03
CA ARG A 49 5.24 27.38 -11.74
C ARG A 49 5.43 26.14 -12.62
N PHE A 50 4.38 25.57 -13.14
CA PHE A 50 4.43 24.42 -14.05
C PHE A 50 4.47 24.83 -15.53
N MET A 51 4.00 26.05 -15.87
CA MET A 51 3.85 26.51 -17.25
C MET A 51 4.93 27.50 -17.74
N GLY A 52 5.82 27.95 -16.84
CA GLY A 52 6.85 28.96 -17.14
C GLY A 52 8.15 28.40 -17.77
N GLU A 53 9.16 29.27 -17.95
CA GLU A 53 10.49 28.89 -18.46
C GLU A 53 11.30 28.06 -17.43
N GLU A 54 11.18 28.38 -16.15
CA GLU A 54 11.73 27.62 -15.00
C GLU A 54 10.67 26.69 -14.40
N ARG A 55 10.13 25.83 -15.23
CA ARG A 55 8.98 25.00 -14.89
C ARG A 55 9.34 23.79 -14.08
N LEU A 56 8.50 23.53 -13.07
CA LEU A 56 8.48 22.28 -12.34
C LEU A 56 7.72 21.22 -13.16
N GLY A 57 8.28 20.01 -13.24
CA GLY A 57 7.53 18.82 -13.62
C GLY A 57 7.02 18.06 -12.39
N LEU A 58 6.05 17.18 -12.58
CA LEU A 58 5.59 16.30 -11.49
C LEU A 58 6.74 15.43 -10.94
N LEU A 59 7.69 15.05 -11.78
CA LEU A 59 8.87 14.29 -11.38
C LEU A 59 9.82 15.09 -10.49
N ASP A 60 9.88 16.43 -10.65
CA ASP A 60 10.76 17.28 -9.85
C ASP A 60 10.28 17.38 -8.40
N ILE A 61 8.98 17.34 -8.19
CA ILE A 61 8.37 17.33 -6.84
C ILE A 61 8.17 15.92 -6.30
N ALA A 62 8.42 14.87 -7.08
CA ALA A 62 8.37 13.50 -6.58
C ALA A 62 9.48 13.26 -5.55
N HIS A 63 9.18 12.41 -4.56
CA HIS A 63 10.17 12.00 -3.55
C HIS A 63 11.39 11.37 -4.24
N GLU A 64 12.57 11.66 -3.76
CA GLU A 64 13.84 11.28 -4.41
C GLU A 64 13.93 9.77 -4.67
N GLU A 65 13.56 8.95 -3.70
CA GLU A 65 13.59 7.50 -3.81
C GLU A 65 12.63 6.94 -4.88
N ASP A 66 11.55 7.66 -5.20
CA ASP A 66 10.52 7.18 -6.12
C ASP A 66 10.80 7.60 -7.58
N ARG A 67 11.65 8.61 -7.80
CA ARG A 67 11.88 9.23 -9.13
C ARG A 67 12.30 8.24 -10.20
N GLU A 68 13.24 7.34 -9.90
CA GLU A 68 13.76 6.40 -10.88
C GLU A 68 12.71 5.35 -11.26
N THR A 69 11.95 4.87 -10.27
CA THR A 69 10.84 3.95 -10.49
C THR A 69 9.76 4.56 -11.38
N ILE A 70 9.38 5.83 -11.10
CA ILE A 70 8.40 6.58 -11.90
C ILE A 70 8.91 6.73 -13.33
N ARG A 71 10.16 7.19 -13.52
CA ARG A 71 10.77 7.40 -14.84
C ARG A 71 10.77 6.14 -15.67
N SER A 72 11.21 5.03 -15.08
CA SER A 72 11.26 3.72 -15.74
C SER A 72 9.87 3.21 -16.13
N ALA A 73 8.88 3.35 -15.24
CA ALA A 73 7.50 2.93 -15.49
C ALA A 73 6.85 3.72 -16.63
N ILE A 74 7.01 5.05 -16.63
CA ILE A 74 6.51 5.93 -17.70
C ILE A 74 7.19 5.60 -19.03
N ALA A 75 8.52 5.44 -19.06
CA ALA A 75 9.24 5.11 -20.27
C ALA A 75 8.77 3.78 -20.88
N THR A 76 8.55 2.77 -20.05
CA THR A 76 8.03 1.47 -20.47
C THR A 76 6.62 1.59 -21.05
N ALA A 77 5.73 2.29 -20.34
CA ALA A 77 4.35 2.48 -20.78
C ALA A 77 4.25 3.26 -22.10
N LEU A 78 5.05 4.30 -22.28
CA LEU A 78 5.12 5.06 -23.53
C LEU A 78 5.63 4.21 -24.70
N LYS A 79 6.65 3.38 -24.48
CA LYS A 79 7.19 2.46 -25.51
C LYS A 79 6.14 1.41 -25.93
N GLU A 80 5.31 0.97 -24.99
CA GLU A 80 4.24 -0.01 -25.22
C GLU A 80 2.92 0.63 -25.67
N HIS A 81 2.86 1.95 -25.82
CA HIS A 81 1.67 2.73 -26.17
C HIS A 81 0.48 2.46 -25.23
N ARG A 82 0.74 2.22 -23.94
CA ARG A 82 -0.29 1.92 -22.95
C ARG A 82 -0.44 3.04 -21.92
N ARG A 83 -1.56 3.06 -21.24
CA ARG A 83 -1.78 3.88 -20.05
C ARG A 83 -0.94 3.37 -18.90
N TRP A 84 -0.62 4.26 -17.97
CA TRP A 84 0.00 3.88 -16.71
C TRP A 84 -0.79 4.39 -15.53
N GLU A 85 -0.66 3.67 -14.43
CA GLU A 85 -1.16 4.01 -13.13
C GLU A 85 0.00 3.85 -12.15
N LEU A 86 0.28 4.90 -11.39
CA LEU A 86 1.39 4.94 -10.45
C LEU A 86 0.90 5.48 -9.11
N VAL A 87 1.45 4.92 -8.04
CA VAL A 87 1.32 5.46 -6.68
C VAL A 87 2.72 5.82 -6.22
N TYR A 88 2.91 7.07 -5.82
CA TYR A 88 4.19 7.57 -5.38
C TYR A 88 4.04 8.76 -4.43
N ARG A 89 5.13 9.17 -3.82
CA ARG A 89 5.19 10.31 -2.91
C ARG A 89 5.61 11.57 -3.65
N ILE A 90 5.00 12.69 -3.27
CA ILE A 90 5.44 14.03 -3.68
C ILE A 90 5.80 14.84 -2.44
N ILE A 91 6.69 15.83 -2.63
CA ILE A 91 7.02 16.82 -1.62
C ILE A 91 6.38 18.14 -2.04
N THR A 92 5.48 18.64 -1.20
CA THR A 92 4.77 19.91 -1.45
C THR A 92 5.70 21.11 -1.28
N ALA A 93 5.24 22.29 -1.71
CA ALA A 93 5.94 23.57 -1.49
C ALA A 93 6.19 23.88 -0.01
N TRP A 94 5.42 23.27 0.88
CA TRP A 94 5.53 23.42 2.35
C TRP A 94 6.44 22.36 2.99
N GLY A 95 7.01 21.45 2.19
CA GLY A 95 7.84 20.35 2.68
C GLY A 95 7.05 19.16 3.22
N GLU A 96 5.73 19.11 3.01
CA GLU A 96 4.90 17.98 3.38
C GLU A 96 5.03 16.84 2.38
N GLU A 97 5.13 15.61 2.86
CA GLU A 97 5.03 14.41 2.04
C GLU A 97 3.55 14.05 1.84
N LYS A 98 3.15 13.90 0.57
CA LYS A 98 1.82 13.41 0.19
C LYS A 98 1.93 12.20 -0.71
N TRP A 99 1.02 11.27 -0.52
CA TRP A 99 0.82 10.15 -1.44
C TRP A 99 -0.12 10.53 -2.55
N VAL A 100 0.29 10.29 -3.78
CA VAL A 100 -0.54 10.55 -4.96
C VAL A 100 -0.75 9.28 -5.77
N TRP A 101 -1.90 9.22 -6.41
CA TRP A 101 -2.22 8.25 -7.46
C TRP A 101 -2.34 8.99 -8.77
N GLU A 102 -1.52 8.61 -9.74
CA GLU A 102 -1.49 9.16 -11.08
C GLU A 102 -2.03 8.15 -12.09
N GLN A 103 -2.93 8.60 -12.95
CA GLN A 103 -3.37 7.87 -14.13
C GLN A 103 -3.14 8.73 -15.37
N SER A 104 -2.33 8.24 -16.31
CA SER A 104 -1.91 9.03 -17.46
C SER A 104 -1.76 8.19 -18.72
N SER A 105 -1.72 8.86 -19.87
CA SER A 105 -1.51 8.23 -21.17
C SER A 105 -0.80 9.16 -22.14
N GLY A 106 -0.02 8.57 -23.06
CA GLY A 106 0.53 9.28 -24.22
C GLY A 106 -0.43 9.28 -25.38
N ALA A 107 -0.49 10.41 -26.12
CA ALA A 107 -1.10 10.48 -27.43
C ALA A 107 -0.01 10.54 -28.51
N PHE A 108 -0.17 9.77 -29.56
CA PHE A 108 0.82 9.58 -30.63
C PHE A 108 0.22 9.99 -31.96
N ASP A 109 1.06 10.46 -32.88
CA ASP A 109 0.69 10.72 -34.27
C ASP A 109 0.62 9.43 -35.11
N ALA A 110 0.30 9.59 -36.39
CA ALA A 110 0.22 8.46 -37.34
C ALA A 110 1.57 7.77 -37.59
N SER A 111 2.68 8.41 -37.26
CA SER A 111 4.04 7.86 -37.36
C SER A 111 4.47 7.12 -36.09
N GLY A 112 3.66 7.15 -35.02
CA GLY A 112 4.02 6.59 -33.71
C GLY A 112 4.87 7.52 -32.86
N THR A 113 4.97 8.82 -33.23
CA THR A 113 5.70 9.83 -32.46
C THR A 113 4.81 10.38 -31.35
N LEU A 114 5.33 10.44 -30.11
CA LEU A 114 4.60 10.99 -28.98
C LEU A 114 4.37 12.50 -29.16
N ILE A 115 3.10 12.93 -29.08
CA ILE A 115 2.69 14.33 -29.21
C ILE A 115 2.43 14.95 -27.85
N THR A 116 1.60 14.29 -27.03
CA THR A 116 1.21 14.80 -25.71
C THR A 116 1.15 13.67 -24.68
N ILE A 117 1.28 14.04 -23.42
CA ILE A 117 0.92 13.22 -22.27
C ILE A 117 -0.21 13.93 -21.55
N GLU A 118 -1.25 13.20 -21.19
CA GLU A 118 -2.39 13.71 -20.43
C GLU A 118 -2.63 12.81 -19.22
N GLY A 119 -2.92 13.42 -18.07
CA GLY A 119 -3.12 12.66 -16.86
C GLY A 119 -3.91 13.39 -15.78
N LEU A 120 -4.29 12.56 -14.80
CA LEU A 120 -4.93 12.98 -13.56
C LEU A 120 -4.06 12.51 -12.40
N VAL A 121 -3.91 13.36 -11.38
CA VAL A 121 -3.19 13.04 -10.15
C VAL A 121 -4.07 13.38 -8.97
N ASN A 122 -4.36 12.40 -8.14
CA ASN A 122 -5.22 12.52 -6.95
C ASN A 122 -4.42 12.34 -5.67
N ASP A 123 -4.77 13.13 -4.64
CA ASP A 123 -4.26 12.93 -3.29
C ASP A 123 -4.91 11.69 -2.67
N ILE A 124 -4.09 10.72 -2.29
CA ILE A 124 -4.52 9.50 -1.62
C ILE A 124 -3.90 9.38 -0.21
N THR A 125 -3.35 10.46 0.33
CA THR A 125 -2.63 10.47 1.60
C THR A 125 -3.50 9.95 2.74
N GLU A 126 -4.73 10.45 2.86
CA GLU A 126 -5.66 9.99 3.91
C GLU A 126 -6.07 8.53 3.71
N LYS A 127 -6.26 8.10 2.46
CA LYS A 127 -6.55 6.70 2.16
C LYS A 127 -5.41 5.79 2.60
N GLN A 128 -4.17 6.15 2.28
CA GLN A 128 -2.97 5.40 2.67
C GLN A 128 -2.79 5.35 4.19
N LYS A 129 -2.99 6.47 4.89
CA LYS A 129 -2.94 6.53 6.36
C LYS A 129 -3.98 5.62 7.00
N ASN A 130 -5.21 5.65 6.50
CA ASN A 130 -6.30 4.82 7.00
C ASN A 130 -6.04 3.33 6.78
N GLU A 131 -5.56 2.93 5.60
CA GLU A 131 -5.21 1.53 5.31
C GLU A 131 -4.09 1.02 6.22
N LEU A 132 -3.05 1.84 6.46
CA LEU A 132 -1.97 1.51 7.39
C LEU A 132 -2.47 1.43 8.84
N GLY A 133 -3.36 2.33 9.25
CA GLY A 133 -4.00 2.30 10.57
C GLY A 133 -4.78 1.02 10.81
N ILE A 134 -5.67 0.66 9.88
CA ILE A 134 -6.47 -0.58 9.94
C ILE A 134 -5.56 -1.81 9.97
N ARG A 135 -4.48 -1.83 9.18
CA ARG A 135 -3.55 -2.95 9.14
C ARG A 135 -2.83 -3.13 10.48
N ARG A 136 -2.33 -2.04 11.09
CA ARG A 136 -1.71 -2.07 12.42
C ARG A 136 -2.67 -2.56 13.49
N GLU A 137 -3.90 -2.03 13.52
CA GLU A 137 -4.92 -2.45 14.46
C GLU A 137 -5.25 -3.96 14.30
N ASN A 138 -5.36 -4.44 13.07
CA ASN A 138 -5.56 -5.87 12.82
C ASN A 138 -4.38 -6.74 13.27
N GLU A 139 -3.15 -6.28 13.07
CA GLU A 139 -1.95 -6.97 13.54
C GLU A 139 -1.91 -7.03 15.08
N GLU A 140 -2.18 -5.91 15.75
CA GLU A 140 -2.28 -5.86 17.22
C GLU A 140 -3.39 -6.77 17.77
N LEU A 141 -4.57 -6.75 17.13
CA LEU A 141 -5.67 -7.63 17.52
C LEU A 141 -5.31 -9.11 17.34
N ARG A 142 -4.62 -9.46 16.25
CA ARG A 142 -4.14 -10.83 16.03
C ARG A 142 -3.10 -11.25 17.06
N GLU A 143 -2.18 -10.37 17.43
CA GLU A 143 -1.20 -10.65 18.49
C GLU A 143 -1.87 -10.84 19.85
N ARG A 144 -2.85 -9.99 20.20
CA ARG A 144 -3.64 -10.15 21.43
C ARG A 144 -4.44 -11.47 21.44
N LEU A 145 -4.98 -11.88 20.30
CA LEU A 145 -5.66 -13.16 20.17
C LEU A 145 -4.67 -14.33 20.31
N LYS A 146 -3.48 -14.26 19.69
CA LYS A 146 -2.42 -15.28 19.85
C LYS A 146 -1.95 -15.38 21.31
N ALA A 147 -1.81 -14.26 22.00
CA ALA A 147 -1.44 -14.25 23.41
C ALA A 147 -2.51 -14.88 24.34
N ARG A 148 -3.79 -14.95 23.88
CA ARG A 148 -4.89 -15.63 24.57
C ARG A 148 -5.12 -17.06 24.14
N CYS A 149 -4.42 -17.51 23.12
CA CYS A 149 -4.48 -18.87 22.61
C CYS A 149 -3.15 -19.57 22.89
N PHE A 150 -3.22 -20.69 23.55
CA PHE A 150 -2.09 -21.59 23.68
C PHE A 150 -2.36 -22.83 22.84
N ASN A 151 -1.58 -23.06 21.77
CA ASN A 151 -1.74 -24.21 20.87
C ASN A 151 -3.20 -24.51 20.49
N ASN A 152 -3.93 -23.48 19.97
CA ASN A 152 -5.35 -23.54 19.61
C ASN A 152 -6.35 -23.63 20.78
N ILE A 153 -5.91 -23.58 22.02
CA ILE A 153 -6.78 -23.51 23.19
C ILE A 153 -6.99 -22.03 23.54
N VAL A 154 -8.25 -21.58 23.51
CA VAL A 154 -8.62 -20.20 23.85
C VAL A 154 -8.93 -20.10 25.35
N GLY A 155 -8.25 -19.22 26.06
CA GLY A 155 -8.52 -18.95 27.47
C GLY A 155 -7.55 -17.91 28.04
N ASP A 156 -8.05 -17.04 28.92
CA ASP A 156 -7.25 -16.01 29.61
C ASP A 156 -7.55 -15.94 31.12
N SER A 157 -8.36 -16.87 31.63
CA SER A 157 -8.65 -16.95 33.04
C SER A 157 -7.41 -17.46 33.83
N PRO A 158 -7.23 -17.06 35.10
CA PRO A 158 -6.12 -17.55 35.90
C PRO A 158 -6.02 -19.09 35.93
N PRO A 159 -7.13 -19.87 36.05
CA PRO A 159 -7.03 -21.33 35.97
C PRO A 159 -6.55 -21.85 34.63
N MET A 160 -6.87 -21.19 33.50
CA MET A 160 -6.39 -21.60 32.18
C MET A 160 -4.90 -21.35 32.00
N ARG A 161 -4.36 -20.30 32.59
CA ARG A 161 -2.92 -20.03 32.57
C ARG A 161 -2.14 -21.14 33.29
N GLU A 162 -2.66 -21.62 34.44
CA GLU A 162 -2.09 -22.77 35.13
C GLU A 162 -2.08 -24.05 34.27
N VAL A 163 -3.20 -24.26 33.50
CA VAL A 163 -3.29 -25.37 32.55
C VAL A 163 -2.24 -25.24 31.45
N PHE A 164 -2.04 -24.02 30.91
CA PHE A 164 -1.02 -23.81 29.87
C PHE A 164 0.41 -24.06 30.39
N GLU A 165 0.71 -23.66 31.62
CA GLU A 165 1.99 -23.95 32.25
C GLU A 165 2.18 -25.46 32.46
N LEU A 166 1.12 -26.20 32.85
CA LEU A 166 1.15 -27.64 32.99
C LEU A 166 1.36 -28.32 31.63
N ILE A 167 0.69 -27.89 30.55
CA ILE A 167 0.89 -28.42 29.20
C ILE A 167 2.35 -28.23 28.75
N ALA A 168 2.89 -27.01 28.93
CA ALA A 168 4.28 -26.73 28.54
C ALA A 168 5.29 -27.59 29.29
N ARG A 169 5.10 -27.80 30.61
CA ARG A 169 5.95 -28.67 31.42
C ARG A 169 5.83 -30.14 31.04
N ALA A 170 4.58 -30.61 30.81
CA ALA A 170 4.35 -31.99 30.39
C ALA A 170 4.94 -32.31 29.02
N GLY A 171 4.86 -31.35 28.06
CA GLY A 171 5.49 -31.52 26.76
C GLY A 171 7.01 -31.56 26.77
N ALA A 172 7.65 -30.98 27.78
CA ALA A 172 9.10 -31.01 27.94
C ALA A 172 9.64 -32.35 28.49
N THR A 173 8.76 -33.28 28.94
CA THR A 173 9.15 -34.59 29.45
C THR A 173 8.79 -35.70 28.47
N GLU A 174 9.41 -36.88 28.63
CA GLU A 174 9.06 -38.09 27.87
C GLU A 174 8.04 -38.97 28.61
N ASP A 175 7.51 -38.50 29.72
CA ASP A 175 6.60 -39.24 30.57
C ASP A 175 5.20 -39.41 29.94
N CYS A 176 4.48 -40.42 30.43
CA CYS A 176 3.09 -40.63 30.04
C CYS A 176 2.19 -39.57 30.71
N VAL A 177 1.47 -38.81 29.92
CA VAL A 177 0.57 -37.74 30.37
C VAL A 177 -0.88 -38.21 30.34
N VAL A 178 -1.60 -38.05 31.45
CA VAL A 178 -3.03 -38.36 31.56
C VAL A 178 -3.80 -37.07 31.76
N VAL A 179 -4.78 -36.81 30.89
CA VAL A 179 -5.65 -35.62 30.91
C VAL A 179 -7.03 -36.01 31.43
N PHE A 180 -7.43 -35.44 32.57
CA PHE A 180 -8.74 -35.65 33.19
C PHE A 180 -9.66 -34.44 33.00
N GLY A 181 -10.96 -34.69 32.90
CA GLY A 181 -11.98 -33.64 32.81
C GLY A 181 -13.31 -34.18 32.30
N GLU A 182 -14.37 -33.40 32.44
CA GLU A 182 -15.70 -33.73 31.95
C GLU A 182 -15.76 -33.83 30.41
N SER A 183 -16.82 -34.45 29.88
CA SER A 183 -17.02 -34.50 28.43
C SER A 183 -17.18 -33.09 27.86
N GLY A 184 -16.54 -32.80 26.73
CA GLY A 184 -16.62 -31.49 26.09
C GLY A 184 -15.68 -30.41 26.63
N THR A 185 -14.84 -30.67 27.66
CA THR A 185 -13.93 -29.67 28.25
C THR A 185 -12.64 -29.42 27.45
N GLY A 186 -12.49 -30.00 26.26
CA GLY A 186 -11.31 -29.77 25.41
C GLY A 186 -10.09 -30.64 25.71
N LYS A 187 -10.27 -31.83 26.35
CA LYS A 187 -9.17 -32.76 26.64
C LYS A 187 -8.33 -33.13 25.42
N GLU A 188 -8.96 -33.31 24.26
CA GLU A 188 -8.25 -33.59 23.01
C GLU A 188 -7.34 -32.43 22.58
N LEU A 189 -7.83 -31.20 22.74
CA LEU A 189 -7.04 -30.01 22.44
C LEU A 189 -5.82 -29.90 23.40
N ALA A 190 -6.02 -30.23 24.69
CA ALA A 190 -4.94 -30.25 25.66
C ALA A 190 -3.90 -31.34 25.34
N ALA A 191 -4.33 -32.55 24.96
CA ALA A 191 -3.43 -33.63 24.55
C ALA A 191 -2.64 -33.28 23.28
N ARG A 192 -3.28 -32.66 22.31
CA ARG A 192 -2.63 -32.16 21.09
C ARG A 192 -1.61 -31.05 21.41
N ALA A 193 -1.95 -30.14 22.32
CA ALA A 193 -1.04 -29.09 22.76
C ALA A 193 0.19 -29.63 23.48
N VAL A 194 0.05 -30.69 24.31
CA VAL A 194 1.19 -31.40 24.92
C VAL A 194 2.09 -32.00 23.83
N HIS A 195 1.51 -32.64 22.80
CA HIS A 195 2.28 -33.20 21.69
C HIS A 195 3.05 -32.11 20.93
N GLU A 196 2.41 -31.00 20.61
CA GLU A 196 2.99 -29.85 19.90
C GLU A 196 4.13 -29.17 20.71
N CYS A 197 4.07 -29.25 22.04
CA CYS A 197 5.13 -28.76 22.94
C CYS A 197 6.24 -29.81 23.19
N SER A 198 6.14 -31.03 22.67
CA SER A 198 7.08 -32.10 22.92
C SER A 198 8.22 -32.18 21.89
N ALA A 199 9.27 -32.91 22.20
CA ALA A 199 10.35 -33.26 21.26
C ALA A 199 9.86 -34.06 20.03
N ARG A 200 8.60 -34.51 20.04
CA ARG A 200 7.96 -35.29 18.98
C ARG A 200 6.99 -34.49 18.14
N CYS A 201 7.00 -33.15 18.21
CA CYS A 201 6.06 -32.24 17.51
C CYS A 201 6.05 -32.46 15.99
N ASP A 202 7.14 -32.93 15.40
CA ASP A 202 7.24 -33.20 13.96
C ASP A 202 6.65 -34.57 13.56
N THR A 203 6.21 -35.39 14.52
CA THR A 203 5.57 -36.69 14.24
C THR A 203 4.04 -36.53 14.19
N PRO A 204 3.28 -37.42 13.49
CA PRO A 204 1.84 -37.33 13.45
C PRO A 204 1.19 -37.63 14.81
N PHE A 205 0.29 -36.76 15.28
CA PHE A 205 -0.57 -37.04 16.44
C PHE A 205 -1.72 -37.95 16.02
N ILE A 206 -1.79 -39.14 16.64
CA ILE A 206 -2.83 -40.14 16.36
C ILE A 206 -3.79 -40.21 17.55
N ALA A 207 -5.04 -39.76 17.33
CA ALA A 207 -6.13 -39.97 18.28
C ALA A 207 -6.77 -41.33 18.04
N VAL A 208 -7.01 -42.12 19.11
CA VAL A 208 -7.60 -43.46 19.06
C VAL A 208 -8.97 -43.45 19.74
#